data_4768ebbce69cd9daede8ca7e1a4dd5b6
#
_entry.id   4768ebbce69cd9daede8ca7e1a4dd5b6
#
_cell.length_a   1.000
_cell.length_b   1.000
_cell.length_c   1.000
_cell.angle_alpha   90.00
_cell.angle_beta   90.00
_cell.angle_gamma   90.00
#
_symmetry.space_group_name_H-M   'P 1'
#
loop_
_entity.id
_entity.type
_entity.pdbx_description
1 polymer ?
#
loop_
_entity_poly.entity_id
_entity_poly.type
_entity_poly.pdbx_seq_one_letter_code
_entity_poly.pdbx_strand_id
1 'polypeptide(L)'
;DKGLIYVIRNGGSDHQIAPSKIVNIHTKNGIVKGVFGWPAIHTRNKAKEEAPKPDNIFIDCGCETKEEVEKLGVHVGCVITYPDVFHVLNEDKFVCRALDNRMGGFMIAEVARLLKENKKTLPFGLYITNSVQEEIGLRGAEMITHTIKPNVAIVTDVTHDTTTPMIDQKKEGALQIGKGPVIAYA
;
A
#
# COMPACT_ATOMS: atom_id res chain seq x y z
N ASP A 1 3.50 19.26 21.28
CA ASP A 1 4.19 19.84 22.44
C ASP A 1 5.41 19.04 22.91
N LYS A 2 5.56 17.78 22.49
CA LYS A 2 6.65 16.88 22.92
C LYS A 2 7.45 16.31 21.73
N GLY A 3 7.50 17.02 20.61
CA GLY A 3 8.16 16.55 19.40
C GLY A 3 7.53 15.34 18.72
N LEU A 4 6.34 14.92 19.17
CA LEU A 4 5.62 13.79 18.61
C LEU A 4 4.68 14.23 17.49
N ILE A 5 4.55 13.39 16.45
CA ILE A 5 3.76 13.66 15.27
C ILE A 5 2.50 12.79 15.30
N TYR A 6 1.34 13.41 15.24
CA TYR A 6 0.06 12.73 15.07
C TYR A 6 -0.27 12.58 13.60
N VAL A 7 -0.99 11.51 13.26
CA VAL A 7 -1.25 11.12 11.88
C VAL A 7 -2.74 10.94 11.61
N ILE A 8 -3.11 11.16 10.38
CA ILE A 8 -4.42 10.74 9.85
C ILE A 8 -4.20 9.64 8.82
N ARG A 9 -5.14 8.72 8.74
CA ARG A 9 -5.10 7.65 7.75
C ARG A 9 -5.46 8.18 6.37
N ASN A 10 -4.72 7.75 5.36
CA ASN A 10 -5.05 7.96 3.96
C ASN A 10 -5.29 6.60 3.30
N GLY A 11 -6.49 6.36 2.79
CA GLY A 11 -6.89 5.07 2.25
C GLY A 11 -7.05 3.95 3.29
N GLY A 12 -6.81 2.71 2.88
CA GLY A 12 -7.01 1.47 3.64
C GLY A 12 -5.91 1.09 4.63
N SER A 13 -4.97 1.99 4.94
CA SER A 13 -3.80 1.69 5.79
C SER A 13 -4.19 1.07 7.14
N ASP A 14 -3.61 -0.11 7.46
CA ASP A 14 -3.88 -0.82 8.69
C ASP A 14 -3.06 -0.24 9.85
N HIS A 15 -3.75 0.43 10.77
CA HIS A 15 -3.14 1.04 11.95
C HIS A 15 -2.82 0.03 13.07
N GLN A 16 -3.37 -1.18 13.02
CA GLN A 16 -3.09 -2.19 14.05
C GLN A 16 -1.66 -2.74 13.96
N ILE A 17 -1.10 -2.75 12.76
CA ILE A 17 0.29 -3.18 12.54
C ILE A 17 1.32 -2.04 12.67
N ALA A 18 0.87 -0.81 12.89
CA ALA A 18 1.74 0.36 12.93
C ALA A 18 2.73 0.39 14.12
N PRO A 19 2.35 -0.01 15.36
CA PRO A 19 3.25 0.09 16.51
C PRO A 19 4.63 -0.53 16.27
N SER A 20 5.68 0.22 16.64
CA SER A 20 7.10 -0.15 16.48
C SER A 20 7.61 -0.21 15.02
N LYS A 21 6.80 0.12 14.02
CA LYS A 21 7.27 0.19 12.64
C LYS A 21 8.02 1.48 12.36
N ILE A 22 9.16 1.34 11.68
CA ILE A 22 9.90 2.48 11.12
C ILE A 22 9.13 3.03 9.93
N VAL A 23 9.13 4.35 9.77
CA VAL A 23 8.48 5.05 8.67
C VAL A 23 9.39 6.08 8.01
N ASN A 24 9.06 6.43 6.79
CA ASN A 24 9.61 7.53 6.04
C ASN A 24 8.61 8.68 6.05
N ILE A 25 9.00 9.83 6.58
CA ILE A 25 8.24 11.08 6.50
C ILE A 25 8.81 11.85 5.30
N HIS A 26 8.00 12.08 4.28
CA HIS A 26 8.42 12.76 3.07
C HIS A 26 8.28 14.26 3.24
N THR A 27 9.40 14.95 3.41
CA THR A 27 9.46 16.41 3.58
C THR A 27 10.05 17.08 2.34
N LYS A 28 9.93 18.38 2.24
CA LYS A 28 10.60 19.18 1.18
C LYS A 28 12.14 19.12 1.25
N ASN A 29 12.70 18.76 2.40
CA ASN A 29 14.14 18.67 2.63
C ASN A 29 14.67 17.23 2.45
N GLY A 30 13.82 16.27 2.07
CA GLY A 30 14.14 14.86 1.93
C GLY A 30 13.36 13.98 2.91
N ILE A 31 13.84 12.76 3.14
CA ILE A 31 13.17 11.78 3.99
C ILE A 31 13.68 11.89 5.42
N VAL A 32 12.77 12.11 6.35
CA VAL A 32 13.00 11.99 7.80
C VAL A 32 12.52 10.62 8.26
N LYS A 33 13.33 9.93 9.05
CA LYS A 33 12.95 8.67 9.67
C LYS A 33 12.18 8.91 10.95
N GLY A 34 11.16 8.08 11.20
CA GLY A 34 10.44 8.04 12.45
C GLY A 34 10.06 6.62 12.82
N VAL A 35 9.53 6.44 14.00
CA VAL A 35 8.99 5.17 14.47
C VAL A 35 7.62 5.39 15.08
N PHE A 36 6.67 4.51 14.78
CA PHE A 36 5.37 4.55 15.44
C PHE A 36 5.48 4.16 16.91
N GLY A 37 5.07 5.07 17.77
CA GLY A 37 5.00 4.89 19.21
C GLY A 37 3.68 4.23 19.65
N TRP A 38 3.78 3.43 20.68
CA TRP A 38 2.67 2.79 21.39
C TRP A 38 3.05 2.62 22.86
N PRO A 39 2.12 2.74 23.83
CA PRO A 39 2.44 2.52 25.21
C PRO A 39 3.10 1.16 25.48
N ALA A 40 4.18 1.15 26.23
CA ALA A 40 4.88 -0.08 26.57
C ALA A 40 3.98 -1.05 27.33
N ILE A 41 4.14 -2.35 27.10
CA ILE A 41 3.28 -3.40 27.67
C ILE A 41 3.17 -3.30 29.21
N HIS A 42 4.26 -2.89 29.87
CA HIS A 42 4.30 -2.76 31.33
C HIS A 42 3.53 -1.55 31.87
N THR A 43 3.23 -0.57 31.03
CA THR A 43 2.49 0.65 31.39
C THR A 43 1.03 0.59 30.99
N ARG A 44 0.62 -0.43 30.24
CA ARG A 44 -0.75 -0.59 29.77
C ARG A 44 -1.68 -1.15 30.86
N ASN A 45 -2.86 -0.57 30.97
CA ASN A 45 -3.90 -1.10 31.84
C ASN A 45 -4.67 -2.21 31.09
N LYS A 46 -4.42 -3.47 31.43
CA LYS A 46 -5.05 -4.63 30.78
C LYS A 46 -6.58 -4.62 30.79
N ALA A 47 -7.19 -4.01 31.81
CA ALA A 47 -8.65 -3.91 31.92
C ALA A 47 -9.26 -2.85 30.99
N LYS A 48 -8.43 -1.94 30.44
CA LYS A 48 -8.83 -0.85 29.55
C LYS A 48 -7.95 -0.80 28.31
N GLU A 49 -7.39 -1.94 27.91
CA GLU A 49 -6.53 -1.99 26.72
C GLU A 49 -7.36 -1.79 25.47
N GLU A 50 -7.03 -0.73 24.71
CA GLU A 50 -7.59 -0.48 23.40
C GLU A 50 -6.63 -0.93 22.31
N ALA A 51 -7.15 -1.32 21.16
CA ALA A 51 -6.35 -1.56 19.99
C ALA A 51 -5.72 -0.24 19.47
N PRO A 52 -4.60 -0.30 18.77
CA PRO A 52 -4.07 0.87 18.06
C PRO A 52 -5.11 1.48 17.14
N LYS A 53 -5.25 2.81 17.16
CA LYS A 53 -6.14 3.62 16.33
C LYS A 53 -5.39 4.87 15.89
N PRO A 54 -5.78 5.53 14.78
CA PRO A 54 -5.13 6.78 14.36
C PRO A 54 -5.02 7.82 15.47
N ASP A 55 -6.02 7.89 16.36
CA ASP A 55 -6.10 8.91 17.42
C ASP A 55 -5.20 8.60 18.63
N ASN A 56 -4.70 7.38 18.77
CA ASN A 56 -3.92 6.96 19.92
C ASN A 56 -2.51 6.46 19.60
N ILE A 57 -2.10 6.52 18.33
CA ILE A 57 -0.73 6.29 17.87
C ILE A 57 -0.07 7.61 17.50
N PHE A 58 1.25 7.63 17.54
CA PHE A 58 2.05 8.80 17.19
C PHE A 58 3.36 8.34 16.55
N ILE A 59 4.08 9.28 15.92
CA ILE A 59 5.42 9.01 15.39
C ILE A 59 6.41 9.84 16.19
N ASP A 60 7.47 9.17 16.62
CA ASP A 60 8.65 9.75 17.21
C ASP A 60 9.76 9.82 16.14
N CYS A 61 10.31 11.01 15.92
CA CYS A 61 11.46 11.24 15.04
C CYS A 61 12.70 11.76 15.80
N GLY A 62 12.74 11.57 17.12
CA GLY A 62 13.86 11.94 17.97
C GLY A 62 13.90 13.42 18.35
N CYS A 63 12.78 14.13 18.23
CA CYS A 63 12.65 15.53 18.61
C CYS A 63 11.95 15.68 19.96
N GLU A 64 12.28 16.72 20.71
CA GLU A 64 11.67 17.04 22.00
C GLU A 64 10.59 18.13 21.88
N THR A 65 10.66 18.94 20.82
CA THR A 65 9.74 20.07 20.62
C THR A 65 9.17 20.10 19.21
N LYS A 66 8.08 20.83 19.05
CA LYS A 66 7.45 21.08 17.75
C LYS A 66 8.41 21.83 16.80
N GLU A 67 9.15 22.79 17.32
CA GLU A 67 10.09 23.60 16.55
C GLU A 67 11.22 22.76 15.98
N GLU A 68 11.66 21.74 16.70
CA GLU A 68 12.66 20.78 16.21
C GLU A 68 12.11 19.94 15.09
N VAL A 69 10.87 19.44 15.21
CA VAL A 69 10.17 18.71 14.14
C VAL A 69 10.04 19.56 12.88
N GLU A 70 9.63 20.82 13.03
CA GLU A 70 9.49 21.76 11.91
C GLU A 70 10.84 22.08 11.24
N LYS A 71 11.95 22.18 11.99
CA LYS A 71 13.31 22.34 11.44
C LYS A 71 13.74 21.17 10.56
N LEU A 72 13.26 19.96 10.83
CA LEU A 72 13.48 18.80 9.93
C LEU A 72 12.71 18.92 8.60
N GLY A 73 11.84 19.91 8.46
CA GLY A 73 11.00 20.14 7.31
C GLY A 73 9.66 19.40 7.36
N VAL A 74 9.33 18.80 8.50
CA VAL A 74 8.02 18.15 8.71
C VAL A 74 6.95 19.21 8.91
N HIS A 75 5.83 19.04 8.22
CA HIS A 75 4.67 19.94 8.31
C HIS A 75 3.38 19.14 8.12
N VAL A 76 2.26 19.76 8.44
CA VAL A 76 0.92 19.18 8.16
C VAL A 76 0.79 18.93 6.65
N GLY A 77 0.42 17.71 6.28
CA GLY A 77 0.32 17.27 4.88
C GLY A 77 1.53 16.49 4.37
N CYS A 78 2.62 16.35 5.16
CA CYS A 78 3.69 15.42 4.81
C CYS A 78 3.15 14.00 4.69
N VAL A 79 3.45 13.34 3.56
CA VAL A 79 3.10 11.93 3.35
C VAL A 79 4.03 11.05 4.18
N ILE A 80 3.47 10.02 4.78
CA ILE A 80 4.22 9.06 5.59
C ILE A 80 4.02 7.67 5.00
N THR A 81 5.12 6.96 4.75
CA THR A 81 5.10 5.61 4.20
C THR A 81 5.96 4.66 5.01
N TYR A 82 5.65 3.37 4.99
CA TYR A 82 6.60 2.36 5.41
C TYR A 82 7.77 2.30 4.41
N PRO A 83 8.99 1.92 4.86
CA PRO A 83 10.12 1.76 3.95
C PRO A 83 9.85 0.73 2.86
N ASP A 84 10.33 1.02 1.65
CA ASP A 84 10.32 0.04 0.55
C ASP A 84 11.50 -0.93 0.75
N VAL A 85 11.20 -2.14 1.17
CA VAL A 85 12.15 -3.22 1.31
C VAL A 85 11.63 -4.41 0.52
N PHE A 86 12.43 -4.88 -0.43
CA PHE A 86 12.11 -6.06 -1.25
C PHE A 86 12.90 -7.27 -0.73
N HIS A 87 12.17 -8.32 -0.41
CA HIS A 87 12.77 -9.58 0.02
C HIS A 87 12.32 -10.73 -0.88
N VAL A 88 13.23 -11.62 -1.16
CA VAL A 88 12.93 -12.93 -1.74
C VAL A 88 12.85 -13.93 -0.60
N LEU A 89 11.73 -14.63 -0.51
CA LEU A 89 11.51 -15.70 0.46
C LEU A 89 11.55 -17.04 -0.25
N ASN A 90 12.41 -17.93 0.22
CA ASN A 90 12.47 -19.32 -0.24
C ASN A 90 12.44 -19.43 -1.78
N GLU A 91 13.36 -18.75 -2.45
CA GLU A 91 13.66 -18.78 -3.88
C GLU A 91 12.62 -18.11 -4.80
N ASP A 92 11.33 -18.33 -4.60
CA ASP A 92 10.27 -17.96 -5.57
C ASP A 92 9.17 -17.02 -5.02
N LYS A 93 9.26 -16.62 -3.76
CA LYS A 93 8.25 -15.74 -3.15
C LYS A 93 8.83 -14.38 -2.80
N PHE A 94 8.08 -13.34 -3.08
CA PHE A 94 8.49 -11.96 -2.87
C PHE A 94 7.67 -11.31 -1.78
N VAL A 95 8.34 -10.50 -0.97
CA VAL A 95 7.70 -9.63 0.01
C VAL A 95 8.17 -8.21 -0.20
N CYS A 96 7.22 -7.32 -0.40
CA CYS A 96 7.47 -5.89 -0.51
C CYS A 96 6.19 -5.13 -0.17
N ARG A 97 6.34 -3.89 0.25
CA ARG A 97 5.24 -2.96 0.34
C ARG A 97 4.69 -2.64 -1.06
N ALA A 98 3.37 -2.46 -1.15
CA ALA A 98 2.68 -2.03 -2.37
C ALA A 98 2.87 -2.99 -3.57
N LEU A 99 2.99 -4.30 -3.33
CA LEU A 99 2.75 -5.30 -4.36
C LEU A 99 1.30 -5.26 -4.84
N ASP A 100 0.41 -4.81 -4.01
CA ASP A 100 -0.87 -4.25 -4.31
C ASP A 100 -0.71 -2.76 -4.69
N ASN A 101 -0.84 -2.37 -5.97
CA ASN A 101 -0.94 -3.29 -7.10
C ASN A 101 0.22 -3.07 -8.11
N ARG A 102 1.46 -3.07 -7.64
CA ARG A 102 2.65 -3.02 -8.52
C ARG A 102 2.76 -4.27 -9.40
N MET A 103 2.19 -5.40 -8.95
CA MET A 103 2.17 -6.62 -9.76
C MET A 103 1.31 -6.46 -11.00
N GLY A 104 0.11 -5.90 -10.86
CA GLY A 104 -0.74 -5.57 -12.01
C GLY A 104 -0.06 -4.60 -12.97
N GLY A 105 0.60 -3.56 -12.44
CA GLY A 105 1.41 -2.63 -13.23
C GLY A 105 2.51 -3.33 -14.04
N PHE A 106 3.22 -4.28 -13.44
CA PHE A 106 4.20 -5.12 -14.14
C PHE A 106 3.55 -5.97 -15.23
N MET A 107 2.43 -6.62 -14.92
CA MET A 107 1.74 -7.50 -15.87
C MET A 107 1.30 -6.77 -17.14
N ILE A 108 0.71 -5.58 -17.02
CA ILE A 108 0.28 -4.79 -18.18
C ILE A 108 1.47 -4.29 -19.01
N ALA A 109 2.58 -3.92 -18.37
CA ALA A 109 3.81 -3.56 -19.07
C ALA A 109 4.41 -4.75 -19.83
N GLU A 110 4.37 -5.94 -19.23
CA GLU A 110 4.84 -7.19 -19.82
C GLU A 110 4.00 -7.60 -21.05
N VAL A 111 2.69 -7.37 -21.02
CA VAL A 111 1.82 -7.56 -22.20
C VAL A 111 2.31 -6.71 -23.38
N ALA A 112 2.63 -5.42 -23.17
CA ALA A 112 3.14 -4.56 -24.21
C ALA A 112 4.49 -5.07 -24.75
N ARG A 113 5.39 -5.48 -23.87
CA ARG A 113 6.69 -6.04 -24.22
C ARG A 113 6.55 -7.28 -25.11
N LEU A 114 5.72 -8.24 -24.67
CA LEU A 114 5.48 -9.50 -25.39
C LEU A 114 4.83 -9.27 -26.76
N LEU A 115 3.86 -8.37 -26.88
CA LEU A 115 3.25 -8.03 -28.16
C LEU A 115 4.29 -7.48 -29.14
N LYS A 116 5.17 -6.57 -28.67
CA LYS A 116 6.22 -5.99 -29.48
C LYS A 116 7.25 -7.04 -29.93
N GLU A 117 7.75 -7.85 -29.01
CA GLU A 117 8.76 -8.88 -29.30
C GLU A 117 8.25 -9.95 -30.25
N ASN A 118 7.01 -10.38 -30.07
CA ASN A 118 6.37 -11.36 -30.93
C ASN A 118 5.80 -10.74 -32.22
N LYS A 119 6.03 -9.46 -32.47
CA LYS A 119 5.55 -8.73 -33.66
C LYS A 119 4.05 -8.93 -33.92
N LYS A 120 3.27 -8.99 -32.83
CA LYS A 120 1.82 -9.16 -32.92
C LYS A 120 1.15 -7.83 -33.28
N THR A 121 0.31 -7.88 -34.31
CA THR A 121 -0.59 -6.78 -34.67
C THR A 121 -1.99 -7.12 -34.18
N LEU A 122 -2.62 -6.19 -33.48
CA LEU A 122 -3.98 -6.34 -32.97
C LEU A 122 -4.97 -5.67 -33.93
N PRO A 123 -6.18 -6.24 -34.12
CA PRO A 123 -7.21 -5.63 -34.95
C PRO A 123 -7.97 -4.48 -34.26
N PHE A 124 -7.49 -4.05 -33.09
CA PHE A 124 -8.07 -2.99 -32.27
C PHE A 124 -6.96 -2.17 -31.59
N GLY A 125 -7.29 -0.98 -31.10
CA GLY A 125 -6.40 -0.18 -30.27
C GLY A 125 -6.27 -0.75 -28.87
N LEU A 126 -5.05 -0.99 -28.41
CA LEU A 126 -4.75 -1.39 -27.03
C LEU A 126 -4.17 -0.21 -26.26
N TYR A 127 -4.81 0.16 -25.19
CA TYR A 127 -4.33 1.17 -24.25
C TYR A 127 -3.88 0.49 -22.97
N ILE A 128 -2.61 0.65 -22.61
CA ILE A 128 -2.06 0.18 -21.36
C ILE A 128 -1.97 1.37 -20.42
N THR A 129 -2.71 1.29 -19.32
CA THR A 129 -2.87 2.42 -18.39
C THR A 129 -2.49 2.01 -16.99
N ASN A 130 -1.69 2.83 -16.32
CA ASN A 130 -1.39 2.69 -14.91
C ASN A 130 -2.03 3.87 -14.19
N SER A 131 -3.18 3.62 -13.57
CA SER A 131 -3.98 4.65 -12.92
C SER A 131 -3.45 4.99 -11.53
N VAL A 132 -3.61 6.25 -11.13
CA VAL A 132 -3.25 6.75 -9.81
C VAL A 132 -4.47 6.76 -8.88
N GLN A 133 -4.22 6.80 -7.56
CA GLN A 133 -5.24 7.00 -6.54
C GLN A 133 -6.36 5.94 -6.56
N GLU A 134 -5.99 4.69 -6.83
CA GLU A 134 -6.91 3.56 -6.72
C GLU A 134 -7.38 3.41 -5.28
N GLU A 135 -6.45 3.31 -4.32
CA GLU A 135 -6.64 3.06 -2.88
C GLU A 135 -7.48 4.14 -2.15
N ILE A 136 -7.74 5.25 -2.79
CA ILE A 136 -8.52 6.38 -2.25
C ILE A 136 -9.74 6.75 -3.08
N GLY A 137 -10.23 5.82 -3.89
CA GLY A 137 -11.50 5.93 -4.60
C GLY A 137 -11.41 5.85 -6.12
N LEU A 138 -10.52 5.05 -6.70
CA LEU A 138 -10.44 4.70 -8.13
C LEU A 138 -10.29 5.92 -9.09
N ARG A 139 -9.84 7.06 -8.58
CA ARG A 139 -9.94 8.36 -9.26
C ARG A 139 -9.23 8.40 -10.60
N GLY A 140 -8.05 7.80 -10.69
CA GLY A 140 -7.30 7.74 -11.95
C GLY A 140 -8.00 6.89 -13.00
N ALA A 141 -8.57 5.75 -12.61
CA ALA A 141 -9.32 4.87 -13.51
C ALA A 141 -10.57 5.56 -14.06
N GLU A 142 -11.29 6.30 -13.24
CA GLU A 142 -12.45 7.10 -13.65
C GLU A 142 -12.05 8.12 -14.73
N MET A 143 -11.00 8.92 -14.49
CA MET A 143 -10.52 9.92 -15.43
C MET A 143 -10.04 9.32 -16.75
N ILE A 144 -9.32 8.22 -16.70
CA ILE A 144 -8.84 7.50 -17.90
C ILE A 144 -10.01 6.97 -18.71
N THR A 145 -11.00 6.38 -18.04
CA THR A 145 -12.21 5.85 -18.69
C THR A 145 -12.99 6.95 -19.42
N HIS A 146 -13.17 8.10 -18.80
CA HIS A 146 -13.81 9.24 -19.43
C HIS A 146 -13.04 9.77 -20.65
N THR A 147 -11.72 9.71 -20.61
CA THR A 147 -10.85 10.20 -21.70
C THR A 147 -10.79 9.22 -22.87
N ILE A 148 -10.57 7.94 -22.58
CA ILE A 148 -10.35 6.90 -23.62
C ILE A 148 -11.68 6.33 -24.13
N LYS A 149 -12.70 6.23 -23.28
CA LYS A 149 -14.00 5.61 -23.58
C LYS A 149 -13.84 4.22 -24.20
N PRO A 150 -13.21 3.27 -23.50
CA PRO A 150 -12.91 1.96 -24.05
C PRO A 150 -14.18 1.16 -24.31
N ASN A 151 -14.16 0.30 -25.34
CA ASN A 151 -15.23 -0.66 -25.60
C ASN A 151 -15.16 -1.86 -24.62
N VAL A 152 -13.95 -2.23 -24.21
CA VAL A 152 -13.68 -3.30 -23.25
C VAL A 152 -12.56 -2.82 -22.32
N ALA A 153 -12.67 -3.14 -21.04
CA ALA A 153 -11.63 -2.93 -20.06
C ALA A 153 -11.25 -4.25 -19.39
N ILE A 154 -9.96 -4.50 -19.23
CA ILE A 154 -9.42 -5.60 -18.43
C ILE A 154 -8.68 -4.95 -17.26
N VAL A 155 -9.14 -5.22 -16.06
CA VAL A 155 -8.54 -4.71 -14.83
C VAL A 155 -7.72 -5.81 -14.20
N THR A 156 -6.48 -5.49 -13.83
CA THR A 156 -5.59 -6.41 -13.11
C THR A 156 -5.45 -5.95 -11.69
N ASP A 157 -5.62 -6.86 -10.76
CA ASP A 157 -5.45 -6.62 -9.34
C ASP A 157 -4.89 -7.85 -8.64
N VAL A 158 -4.51 -7.72 -7.38
CA VAL A 158 -4.08 -8.82 -6.52
C VAL A 158 -5.23 -9.34 -5.67
N THR A 159 -5.11 -10.55 -5.14
CA THR A 159 -6.09 -11.13 -4.23
C THR A 159 -5.39 -11.95 -3.15
N HIS A 160 -6.15 -12.38 -2.16
CA HIS A 160 -5.65 -13.15 -1.03
C HIS A 160 -5.42 -14.62 -1.38
N ASP A 161 -4.33 -15.20 -0.85
CA ASP A 161 -4.19 -16.65 -0.75
C ASP A 161 -5.08 -17.14 0.39
N THR A 162 -6.09 -17.92 0.05
CA THR A 162 -7.08 -18.42 1.02
C THR A 162 -6.63 -19.65 1.80
N THR A 163 -5.41 -20.13 1.58
CA THR A 163 -4.75 -21.11 2.46
C THR A 163 -4.17 -20.44 3.72
N THR A 164 -4.20 -19.11 3.78
CA THR A 164 -3.79 -18.34 4.95
C THR A 164 -4.70 -18.67 6.15
N PRO A 165 -4.14 -18.89 7.36
CA PRO A 165 -4.93 -19.14 8.55
C PRO A 165 -6.01 -18.08 8.78
N MET A 166 -7.17 -18.51 9.25
CA MET A 166 -8.36 -17.69 9.54
C MET A 166 -9.13 -17.13 8.34
N ILE A 167 -8.79 -17.55 7.11
CA ILE A 167 -9.62 -17.24 5.94
C ILE A 167 -10.59 -18.42 5.69
N ASP A 168 -11.87 -18.08 5.52
CA ASP A 168 -12.91 -19.07 5.23
C ASP A 168 -13.01 -19.35 3.74
N GLN A 169 -12.45 -20.47 3.29
CA GLN A 169 -12.46 -20.87 1.88
C GLN A 169 -13.87 -21.16 1.32
N LYS A 170 -14.85 -21.45 2.17
CA LYS A 170 -16.24 -21.61 1.67
C LYS A 170 -16.83 -20.31 1.20
N LYS A 171 -16.41 -19.22 1.86
CA LYS A 171 -16.87 -17.87 1.54
C LYS A 171 -16.04 -17.22 0.43
N GLU A 172 -14.72 -17.34 0.51
CA GLU A 172 -13.78 -16.60 -0.34
C GLU A 172 -13.29 -17.42 -1.56
N GLY A 173 -13.64 -18.70 -1.64
CA GLY A 173 -13.13 -19.61 -2.67
C GLY A 173 -11.78 -20.24 -2.31
N ALA A 174 -11.37 -21.24 -3.08
CA ALA A 174 -10.09 -21.94 -2.88
C ALA A 174 -9.01 -21.32 -3.78
N LEU A 175 -8.31 -20.31 -3.31
CA LEU A 175 -7.27 -19.60 -4.02
C LEU A 175 -5.91 -19.89 -3.39
N GLN A 176 -4.90 -20.16 -4.21
CA GLN A 176 -3.55 -20.47 -3.74
C GLN A 176 -2.51 -19.79 -4.62
N ILE A 177 -1.50 -19.18 -3.98
CA ILE A 177 -0.36 -18.56 -4.65
C ILE A 177 0.33 -19.57 -5.59
N GLY A 178 0.69 -19.13 -6.79
CA GLY A 178 1.34 -19.97 -7.79
C GLY A 178 0.41 -20.92 -8.58
N LYS A 179 -0.90 -20.89 -8.35
CA LYS A 179 -1.87 -21.76 -9.07
C LYS A 179 -2.56 -21.07 -10.25
N GLY A 180 -2.05 -19.92 -10.66
CA GLY A 180 -2.52 -19.17 -11.82
C GLY A 180 -3.39 -17.97 -11.45
N PRO A 181 -3.87 -17.24 -12.48
CA PRO A 181 -4.72 -16.08 -12.29
C PRO A 181 -6.12 -16.49 -11.82
N VAL A 182 -6.78 -15.53 -11.16
CA VAL A 182 -8.17 -15.64 -10.72
C VAL A 182 -9.01 -14.69 -11.57
N ILE A 183 -10.19 -15.13 -11.97
CA ILE A 183 -11.20 -14.28 -12.58
C ILE A 183 -12.22 -13.94 -11.50
N ALA A 184 -12.31 -12.67 -11.14
CA ALA A 184 -13.30 -12.18 -10.18
C ALA A 184 -14.59 -11.77 -10.93
N TYR A 185 -15.73 -12.09 -10.34
CA TYR A 185 -17.04 -11.57 -10.73
C TYR A 185 -17.46 -10.54 -9.68
N ALA A 186 -17.71 -9.32 -10.10
CA ALA A 186 -18.20 -8.22 -9.26
C ALA A 186 -19.69 -7.97 -9.49
#